data_2fe51d7bf12a9411521fbf4a2e753f1a
#
_entry.id   2fe51d7bf12a9411521fbf4a2e753f1a
#
_cell.length_a   1.000
_cell.length_b   1.000
_cell.length_c   1.000
_cell.angle_alpha   90.00
_cell.angle_beta   90.00
_cell.angle_gamma   90.00
#
_symmetry.space_group_name_H-M   'P 1'
#
loop_
_entity.id
_entity.type
_entity.pdbx_description
1 polymer ?
#
loop_
_entity_poly.entity_id
_entity_poly.type
_entity_poly.pdbx_seq_one_letter_code
_entity_poly.pdbx_strand_id
1 'polypeptide(L)'
;MDSQPLQYRLEAFEGPLDLLLTLISKNKIDIYDIPIAELIEQYLEQIKVMQENQLDIESEFLTMASRLVYIKSVMLLPKYEEEVEELKKELTGQLIEYAICRQIAKKFSEIYDYDSFYREASPVEYDLTYNRIHPSEDIAK
;
A
#
# COMPACT_ATOMS: atom_id res chain seq x y z
N MET A 1 -8.04 -12.73 20.82
CA MET A 1 -9.07 -11.72 20.96
C MET A 1 -8.64 -10.35 20.48
N ASP A 2 -7.45 -10.01 20.76
CA ASP A 2 -6.97 -8.68 20.46
C ASP A 2 -6.67 -8.45 19.00
N SER A 3 -6.65 -9.52 18.21
CA SER A 3 -6.44 -9.43 16.78
C SER A 3 -7.71 -9.08 16.01
N GLN A 4 -8.84 -9.06 16.70
CA GLN A 4 -10.11 -8.83 16.04
C GLN A 4 -10.23 -7.51 15.28
N PRO A 5 -9.71 -6.39 15.78
CA PRO A 5 -9.80 -5.14 15.02
C PRO A 5 -9.18 -5.19 13.64
N LEU A 6 -8.13 -5.98 13.48
CA LEU A 6 -7.51 -6.13 12.17
C LEU A 6 -8.34 -6.96 11.21
N GLN A 7 -9.07 -7.92 11.72
CA GLN A 7 -9.87 -8.84 10.90
C GLN A 7 -11.00 -8.15 10.18
N TYR A 8 -11.54 -7.09 10.75
CA TYR A 8 -12.76 -6.48 10.22
C TYR A 8 -12.53 -5.28 9.35
N ARG A 9 -11.30 -4.89 9.15
CA ARG A 9 -11.04 -3.62 8.51
C ARG A 9 -10.05 -3.68 7.38
N LEU A 10 -10.23 -4.63 6.49
CA LEU A 10 -9.43 -4.65 5.29
C LEU A 10 -9.57 -3.36 4.51
N GLU A 11 -10.77 -2.79 4.53
CA GLU A 11 -11.04 -1.54 3.85
C GLU A 11 -10.25 -0.38 4.42
N ALA A 12 -9.83 -0.48 5.68
CA ALA A 12 -9.04 0.56 6.31
C ALA A 12 -7.60 0.58 5.82
N PHE A 13 -7.17 -0.45 5.14
CA PHE A 13 -5.83 -0.53 4.60
C PHE A 13 -5.82 -0.08 3.15
N GLU A 14 -4.84 0.71 2.79
CA GLU A 14 -4.71 1.20 1.42
C GLU A 14 -4.27 0.09 0.46
N GLY A 15 -3.73 -0.98 0.99
CA GLY A 15 -3.29 -2.09 0.19
C GLY A 15 -2.53 -3.10 1.02
N PRO A 16 -2.04 -4.17 0.38
CA PRO A 16 -1.35 -5.22 1.11
C PRO A 16 -0.06 -4.78 1.80
N LEU A 17 0.64 -3.81 1.23
CA LEU A 17 1.84 -3.29 1.88
C LEU A 17 1.50 -2.57 3.17
N ASP A 18 0.37 -1.88 3.19
CA ASP A 18 -0.11 -1.23 4.40
C ASP A 18 -0.43 -2.25 5.49
N LEU A 19 -1.07 -3.34 5.11
CA LEU A 19 -1.37 -4.41 6.05
C LEU A 19 -0.08 -5.03 6.60
N LEU A 20 0.89 -5.28 5.74
CA LEU A 20 2.18 -5.81 6.18
C LEU A 20 2.88 -4.87 7.16
N LEU A 21 2.87 -3.57 6.88
CA LEU A 21 3.45 -2.60 7.79
C LEU A 21 2.74 -2.57 9.13
N THR A 22 1.42 -2.74 9.12
CA THR A 22 0.65 -2.79 10.35
C THR A 22 1.04 -4.02 11.18
N LEU A 23 1.24 -5.15 10.54
CA LEU A 23 1.68 -6.36 11.21
C LEU A 23 3.09 -6.17 11.80
N ILE A 24 3.96 -5.52 11.06
CA ILE A 24 5.30 -5.21 11.53
C ILE A 24 5.24 -4.34 12.77
N SER A 25 4.44 -3.30 12.72
CA SER A 25 4.26 -2.37 13.82
C SER A 25 3.66 -3.04 15.05
N LYS A 26 2.63 -3.84 14.81
CA LYS A 26 1.91 -4.51 15.88
C LYS A 26 2.80 -5.48 16.65
N ASN A 27 3.69 -6.15 15.96
CA ASN A 27 4.59 -7.14 16.57
C ASN A 27 5.92 -6.53 16.97
N LYS A 28 6.06 -5.21 16.85
CA LYS A 28 7.28 -4.49 17.21
C LYS A 28 8.50 -5.04 16.49
N ILE A 29 8.31 -5.36 15.23
CA ILE A 29 9.37 -5.86 14.38
C ILE A 29 10.12 -4.67 13.77
N ASP A 30 11.45 -4.80 13.70
CA ASP A 30 12.27 -3.79 13.04
C ASP A 30 12.12 -3.93 11.54
N ILE A 31 11.73 -2.83 10.88
CA ILE A 31 11.53 -2.84 9.43
C ILE A 31 12.82 -3.13 8.66
N TYR A 32 13.96 -2.93 9.29
CA TYR A 32 15.27 -3.20 8.66
C TYR A 32 15.76 -4.62 8.93
N ASP A 33 15.08 -5.35 9.79
CA ASP A 33 15.44 -6.72 10.12
C ASP A 33 14.17 -7.53 10.33
N ILE A 34 13.49 -7.80 9.23
CA ILE A 34 12.18 -8.44 9.26
C ILE A 34 12.33 -9.95 9.19
N PRO A 35 11.76 -10.68 10.16
CA PRO A 35 11.64 -12.13 10.04
C PRO A 35 10.55 -12.46 9.02
N ILE A 36 10.95 -12.57 7.78
CA ILE A 36 10.02 -12.71 6.65
C ILE A 36 9.08 -13.92 6.82
N ALA A 37 9.62 -15.06 7.29
CA ALA A 37 8.80 -16.25 7.45
C ALA A 37 7.62 -16.01 8.39
N GLU A 38 7.89 -15.33 9.49
CA GLU A 38 6.87 -15.01 10.48
C GLU A 38 5.85 -14.03 9.92
N LEU A 39 6.34 -13.03 9.21
CA LEU A 39 5.47 -12.04 8.61
C LEU A 39 4.55 -12.66 7.57
N ILE A 40 5.09 -13.57 6.76
CA ILE A 40 4.29 -14.28 5.76
C ILE A 40 3.17 -15.06 6.44
N GLU A 41 3.51 -15.79 7.49
CA GLU A 41 2.50 -16.58 8.19
C GLU A 41 1.40 -15.71 8.78
N GLN A 42 1.76 -14.60 9.37
CA GLN A 42 0.77 -13.68 9.93
C GLN A 42 -0.14 -13.09 8.86
N TYR A 43 0.44 -12.72 7.73
CA TYR A 43 -0.35 -12.17 6.64
C TYR A 43 -1.34 -13.20 6.09
N LEU A 44 -0.85 -14.41 5.84
CA LEU A 44 -1.70 -15.48 5.31
C LEU A 44 -2.80 -15.87 6.29
N GLU A 45 -2.48 -15.84 7.57
CA GLU A 45 -3.47 -16.11 8.61
C GLU A 45 -4.59 -15.06 8.60
N GLN A 46 -4.22 -13.79 8.44
CA GLN A 46 -5.20 -12.72 8.36
C GLN A 46 -6.12 -12.90 7.16
N ILE A 47 -5.54 -13.21 6.01
CA ILE A 47 -6.34 -13.42 4.80
C ILE A 47 -7.26 -14.61 4.97
N LYS A 48 -6.77 -15.68 5.57
CA LYS A 48 -7.56 -16.88 5.81
C LYS A 48 -8.75 -16.60 6.72
N VAL A 49 -8.52 -15.87 7.81
CA VAL A 49 -9.58 -15.51 8.73
C VAL A 49 -10.65 -14.67 8.02
N MET A 50 -10.23 -13.76 7.18
CA MET A 50 -11.16 -12.94 6.43
C MET A 50 -12.00 -13.76 5.46
N GLN A 51 -11.38 -14.74 4.81
CA GLN A 51 -12.11 -15.65 3.93
C GLN A 51 -13.14 -16.49 4.71
N GLU A 52 -12.73 -16.96 5.87
CA GLU A 52 -13.64 -17.75 6.71
C GLU A 52 -14.84 -16.94 7.19
N ASN A 53 -14.64 -15.65 7.39
CA ASN A 53 -15.72 -14.75 7.80
C ASN A 53 -16.50 -14.22 6.60
N GLN A 54 -16.25 -14.75 5.42
CA GLN A 54 -16.95 -14.40 4.19
C GLN A 54 -16.84 -12.91 3.85
N LEU A 55 -15.74 -12.31 4.23
CA LEU A 55 -15.48 -10.93 3.87
C LEU A 55 -14.92 -10.87 2.44
N ASP A 56 -15.34 -9.86 1.72
CA ASP A 56 -14.81 -9.60 0.39
C ASP A 56 -13.37 -9.16 0.50
N ILE A 57 -12.50 -9.85 -0.21
CA ILE A 57 -11.08 -9.54 -0.21
C ILE A 57 -10.71 -8.98 -1.57
N GLU A 58 -10.14 -7.79 -1.58
CA GLU A 58 -9.71 -7.18 -2.82
C GLU A 58 -8.59 -8.00 -3.47
N SER A 59 -8.58 -7.97 -4.80
CA SER A 59 -7.64 -8.78 -5.56
C SER A 59 -6.18 -8.46 -5.25
N GLU A 60 -5.88 -7.23 -4.87
CA GLU A 60 -4.53 -6.84 -4.51
C GLU A 60 -4.01 -7.61 -3.31
N PHE A 61 -4.87 -7.85 -2.33
CA PHE A 61 -4.49 -8.61 -1.15
C PHE A 61 -4.24 -10.07 -1.50
N LEU A 62 -5.04 -10.61 -2.41
CA LEU A 62 -4.84 -11.99 -2.87
C LEU A 62 -3.60 -12.14 -3.72
N THR A 63 -3.29 -11.14 -4.51
CA THR A 63 -2.07 -11.13 -5.30
C THR A 63 -0.84 -11.15 -4.40
N MET A 64 -0.86 -10.34 -3.35
CA MET A 64 0.21 -10.34 -2.38
C MET A 64 0.29 -11.69 -1.66
N ALA A 65 -0.85 -12.27 -1.30
CA ALA A 65 -0.87 -13.59 -0.67
C ALA A 65 -0.18 -14.63 -1.55
N SER A 66 -0.48 -14.61 -2.84
CA SER A 66 0.16 -15.51 -3.80
C SER A 66 1.68 -15.31 -3.84
N ARG A 67 2.09 -14.06 -3.85
CA ARG A 67 3.51 -13.72 -3.84
C ARG A 67 4.19 -14.25 -2.58
N LEU A 68 3.55 -14.08 -1.43
CA LEU A 68 4.10 -14.55 -0.16
C LEU A 68 4.15 -16.07 -0.08
N VAL A 69 3.14 -16.74 -0.64
CA VAL A 69 3.14 -18.21 -0.73
C VAL A 69 4.31 -18.67 -1.58
N TYR A 70 4.56 -17.97 -2.68
CA TYR A 70 5.70 -18.30 -3.53
C TYR A 70 7.03 -18.16 -2.77
N ILE A 71 7.20 -17.05 -2.08
CA ILE A 71 8.42 -16.81 -1.29
C ILE A 71 8.59 -17.94 -0.26
N LYS A 72 7.51 -18.27 0.44
CA LYS A 72 7.56 -19.32 1.43
C LYS A 72 7.95 -20.66 0.82
N SER A 73 7.38 -20.95 -0.35
CA SER A 73 7.72 -22.20 -1.06
C SER A 73 9.20 -22.29 -1.39
N VAL A 74 9.74 -21.19 -1.92
CA VAL A 74 11.16 -21.14 -2.28
C VAL A 74 12.05 -21.27 -1.04
N MET A 75 11.60 -20.64 0.07
CA MET A 75 12.34 -20.72 1.34
C MET A 75 12.49 -22.16 1.86
N LEU A 76 11.53 -23.00 1.54
CA LEU A 76 11.57 -24.40 1.98
C LEU A 76 12.49 -25.27 1.14
N LEU A 77 12.96 -24.74 0.01
CA LEU A 77 13.83 -25.50 -0.91
C LEU A 77 15.28 -25.10 -0.68
N PRO A 78 16.15 -26.06 -0.33
CA PRO A 78 17.52 -25.71 0.03
C PRO A 78 18.38 -25.22 -1.13
N LYS A 79 17.94 -25.43 -2.35
CA LYS A 79 18.73 -25.05 -3.53
C LYS A 79 18.61 -23.59 -3.94
N TYR A 80 17.69 -22.84 -3.33
CA TYR A 80 17.33 -21.52 -3.83
C TYR A 80 17.59 -20.43 -2.81
N GLU A 81 18.67 -20.54 -2.06
CA GLU A 81 19.01 -19.57 -1.03
C GLU A 81 19.20 -18.17 -1.59
N GLU A 82 19.87 -18.07 -2.74
CA GLU A 82 20.09 -16.76 -3.35
C GLU A 82 18.80 -16.13 -3.82
N GLU A 83 17.93 -16.93 -4.42
CA GLU A 83 16.64 -16.45 -4.86
C GLU A 83 15.79 -15.96 -3.68
N VAL A 84 15.83 -16.71 -2.59
CA VAL A 84 15.11 -16.34 -1.37
C VAL A 84 15.62 -14.98 -0.86
N GLU A 85 16.92 -14.79 -0.81
CA GLU A 85 17.49 -13.54 -0.33
C GLU A 85 17.09 -12.37 -1.22
N GLU A 86 17.05 -12.58 -2.52
CA GLU A 86 16.61 -11.54 -3.44
C GLU A 86 15.14 -11.20 -3.26
N LEU A 87 14.30 -12.22 -3.11
CA LEU A 87 12.87 -12.01 -2.90
C LEU A 87 12.60 -11.28 -1.59
N LYS A 88 13.30 -11.67 -0.53
CA LYS A 88 13.20 -10.98 0.76
C LYS A 88 13.63 -9.52 0.65
N LYS A 89 14.73 -9.29 -0.01
CA LYS A 89 15.28 -7.96 -0.19
C LYS A 89 14.32 -7.08 -0.97
N GLU A 90 13.75 -7.62 -2.02
CA GLU A 90 12.79 -6.89 -2.83
C GLU A 90 11.56 -6.51 -2.02
N LEU A 91 11.00 -7.45 -1.28
CA LEU A 91 9.82 -7.17 -0.45
C LEU A 91 10.15 -6.16 0.64
N THR A 92 11.26 -6.35 1.32
CA THR A 92 11.69 -5.42 2.37
C THR A 92 11.89 -4.02 1.80
N GLY A 93 12.51 -3.93 0.63
CA GLY A 93 12.70 -2.65 -0.03
C GLY A 93 11.39 -1.96 -0.35
N GLN A 94 10.42 -2.72 -0.84
CA GLN A 94 9.09 -2.17 -1.12
C GLN A 94 8.39 -1.69 0.14
N LEU A 95 8.53 -2.42 1.23
CA LEU A 95 7.93 -2.02 2.50
C LEU A 95 8.55 -0.73 3.01
N ILE A 96 9.87 -0.61 2.93
CA ILE A 96 10.56 0.60 3.36
C ILE A 96 10.14 1.79 2.49
N GLU A 97 10.11 1.61 1.18
CA GLU A 97 9.68 2.65 0.26
C GLU A 97 8.25 3.10 0.58
N TYR A 98 7.37 2.15 0.78
CA TYR A 98 5.98 2.47 1.07
C TYR A 98 5.86 3.23 2.39
N ALA A 99 6.62 2.82 3.41
CA ALA A 99 6.62 3.50 4.70
C ALA A 99 7.07 4.96 4.56
N ILE A 100 8.11 5.18 3.77
CA ILE A 100 8.61 6.52 3.51
C ILE A 100 7.57 7.34 2.77
N CYS A 101 6.96 6.77 1.74
CA CYS A 101 5.93 7.45 0.97
C CYS A 101 4.73 7.82 1.83
N ARG A 102 4.35 6.95 2.75
CA ARG A 102 3.25 7.24 3.68
C ARG A 102 3.58 8.43 4.57
N GLN A 103 4.79 8.48 5.07
CA GLN A 103 5.21 9.60 5.91
C GLN A 103 5.20 10.91 5.13
N ILE A 104 5.68 10.88 3.90
CA ILE A 104 5.70 12.05 3.05
C ILE A 104 4.27 12.48 2.72
N ALA A 105 3.41 11.53 2.37
CA ALA A 105 2.03 11.83 2.04
C ALA A 105 1.30 12.44 3.23
N LYS A 106 1.59 11.95 4.43
CA LYS A 106 0.99 12.49 5.64
C LYS A 106 1.41 13.94 5.85
N LYS A 107 2.68 14.23 5.66
CA LYS A 107 3.18 15.60 5.79
C LYS A 107 2.58 16.52 4.73
N PHE A 108 2.47 16.04 3.50
CA PHE A 108 1.85 16.81 2.46
C PHE A 108 0.39 17.08 2.75
N SER A 109 -0.31 16.12 3.29
CA SER A 109 -1.70 16.29 3.66
C SER A 109 -1.86 17.39 4.69
N GLU A 110 -0.99 17.42 5.68
CA GLU A 110 -1.01 18.47 6.71
C GLU A 110 -0.75 19.84 6.10
N ILE A 111 0.20 19.94 5.19
CA ILE A 111 0.52 21.19 4.52
C ILE A 111 -0.61 21.61 3.60
N TYR A 112 -1.20 20.68 2.89
CA TYR A 112 -2.30 20.95 1.98
C TYR A 112 -3.53 21.45 2.70
N ASP A 113 -3.87 20.85 3.83
CA ASP A 113 -5.01 21.30 4.60
C ASP A 113 -4.81 22.73 5.03
N TYR A 114 -3.61 23.06 5.47
CA TYR A 114 -3.29 24.41 5.87
C TYR A 114 -3.36 25.37 4.68
N ASP A 115 -2.83 24.93 3.56
CA ASP A 115 -2.73 25.76 2.36
C ASP A 115 -4.10 25.96 1.72
N SER A 116 -4.90 24.94 1.66
CA SER A 116 -6.25 25.05 1.09
C SER A 116 -7.11 25.99 1.89
N PHE A 117 -6.88 26.08 3.17
CA PHE A 117 -7.60 27.02 4.03
C PHE A 117 -7.39 28.46 3.57
N TYR A 118 -6.18 28.77 3.14
CA TYR A 118 -5.85 30.11 2.68
C TYR A 118 -6.20 30.34 1.23
N ARG A 119 -6.21 29.31 0.45
CA ARG A 119 -6.48 29.40 -0.99
C ARG A 119 -7.95 29.50 -1.30
N GLU A 120 -8.78 29.25 -0.35
CA GLU A 120 -10.21 29.25 -0.58
C GLU A 120 -10.70 30.59 -1.11
N ALA A 121 -10.02 31.64 -0.76
CA ALA A 121 -10.42 32.98 -1.16
C ALA A 121 -9.90 33.41 -2.52
N SER A 122 -9.12 32.59 -3.17
CA SER A 122 -8.54 32.96 -4.46
C SER A 122 -9.31 32.30 -5.59
N PRO A 123 -10.32 32.96 -6.11
CA PRO A 123 -11.00 32.42 -7.28
C PRO A 123 -10.04 32.50 -8.45
N VAL A 124 -9.64 31.36 -8.91
CA VAL A 124 -8.89 31.33 -10.17
C VAL A 124 -9.90 31.57 -11.26
N GLU A 125 -9.90 32.77 -11.76
CA GLU A 125 -10.70 33.07 -12.92
C GLU A 125 -10.08 32.36 -14.08
N TYR A 126 -10.66 31.23 -14.41
CA TYR A 126 -10.27 30.57 -15.64
C TYR A 126 -10.74 31.45 -16.78
N ASP A 127 -9.83 31.79 -17.62
CA ASP A 127 -10.19 32.52 -18.81
C ASP A 127 -10.92 31.55 -19.75
N LEU A 128 -12.20 31.49 -19.55
CA LEU A 128 -13.03 30.62 -20.35
C LEU A 128 -12.99 30.98 -21.84
N THR A 129 -12.63 32.20 -22.11
CA THR A 129 -12.50 32.63 -23.50
C THR A 129 -11.33 31.96 -24.20
N TYR A 130 -10.26 31.76 -23.44
CA TYR A 130 -9.11 31.06 -23.98
C TYR A 130 -9.46 29.61 -24.33
N ASN A 131 -10.24 28.98 -23.48
CA ASN A 131 -10.63 27.60 -23.72
C ASN A 131 -11.61 27.45 -24.88
N ARG A 132 -12.27 28.52 -25.23
CA ARG A 132 -13.21 28.46 -26.34
C ARG A 132 -12.53 28.57 -27.71
N ILE A 133 -11.37 29.14 -27.69
CA ILE A 133 -10.62 29.26 -28.96
C ILE A 133 -9.90 27.95 -29.20
N HIS A 134 -10.59 27.06 -29.82
CA HIS A 134 -10.02 25.78 -30.17
C HIS A 134 -9.29 25.91 -31.50
N PRO A 135 -8.10 25.31 -31.62
CA PRO A 135 -7.37 25.40 -32.89
C PRO A 135 -8.16 24.94 -34.10
N SER A 136 -9.04 23.98 -33.88
CA SER A 136 -9.86 23.48 -34.99
C SER A 136 -10.86 24.52 -35.50
N GLU A 137 -11.30 25.40 -34.63
CA GLU A 137 -12.21 26.45 -35.04
C GLU A 137 -11.50 27.49 -35.87
N ASP A 138 -10.28 27.79 -35.52
CA ASP A 138 -9.48 28.70 -36.32
C ASP A 138 -9.20 28.16 -37.71
N ILE A 139 -9.01 26.87 -37.78
CA ILE A 139 -8.77 26.22 -39.08
C ILE A 139 -10.03 26.20 -39.92
N ALA A 140 -11.17 26.11 -39.28
CA ALA A 140 -12.44 26.06 -39.99
C ALA A 140 -12.76 27.38 -40.71
N LYS A 141 -12.11 28.43 -40.30
CA LYS A 141 -12.27 29.73 -40.96
C LYS A 141 -11.35 29.86 -42.13
#